data_a4b5220ccc95605a590164ed0cde8aca
#
_entry.id   a4b5220ccc95605a590164ed0cde8aca
#
_cell.length_a   1.000
_cell.length_b   1.000
_cell.length_c   1.000
_cell.angle_alpha   90.00
_cell.angle_beta   90.00
_cell.angle_gamma   90.00
#
_symmetry.space_group_name_H-M   'P 1'
#
loop_
_entity.id
_entity.type
_entity.pdbx_description
1 polymer ?
#
loop_
_entity_poly.entity_id
_entity_poly.type
_entity_poly.pdbx_seq_one_letter_code
_entity_poly.pdbx_strand_id
1 'polypeptide(L)'
;DYYFKLIDQLASIKINGIIIEFEDKLGYERRPTIAAPDSFSISWWRKLSKYANDRNIKISPLIQGLGHASFILKHDNYKKLRDVSDNDWSFNPLDNETYDIQFDLYQDAIEATPFGQFLHVGGDEVRVIDRDGKKGFELNLIWLNKVSEFAKKNNRTPIFWDDMYLKHGGVWNVTRNTKLSKKEVQVIWEKNKTQLTEYIDEFPKNCIYMRWNYFYPWAEGNLKTIDWYKENGMKVMGATAGQTRWILMPQDYSNIESIKSFSLTSVSKKLDGLLLTLWDDDSPHFELYKRGIYAFAEYTWSGSELSTKDFKSNFKHRFFSPSLSSEKFEFIDELDKPVRDWANLFVSEKKH
;
A
#
# COMPACT_ATOMS: atom_id res chain seq x y z
N ASP A 1 16.47 -8.96 16.75
CA ASP A 1 16.75 -10.23 16.03
C ASP A 1 15.63 -10.65 15.06
N TYR A 2 14.36 -10.37 15.36
CA TYR A 2 13.23 -10.78 14.51
C TYR A 2 13.32 -10.19 13.10
N TYR A 3 13.49 -8.88 12.96
CA TYR A 3 13.53 -8.22 11.66
C TYR A 3 14.71 -8.68 10.79
N PHE A 4 15.87 -8.97 11.37
CA PHE A 4 17.01 -9.49 10.61
C PHE A 4 16.72 -10.90 10.06
N LYS A 5 16.08 -11.76 10.88
CA LYS A 5 15.62 -13.08 10.42
C LYS A 5 14.56 -12.98 9.33
N LEU A 6 13.64 -12.03 9.43
CA LEU A 6 12.65 -11.77 8.41
C LEU A 6 13.32 -11.37 7.09
N ILE A 7 14.33 -10.50 7.12
CA ILE A 7 15.11 -10.13 5.92
C ILE A 7 15.76 -11.38 5.29
N ASP A 8 16.35 -12.27 6.09
CA ASP A 8 16.93 -13.52 5.57
C ASP A 8 15.88 -14.40 4.89
N GLN A 9 14.70 -14.52 5.49
CA GLN A 9 13.57 -15.27 4.90
C GLN A 9 13.12 -14.65 3.58
N LEU A 10 12.91 -13.34 3.53
CA LEU A 10 12.50 -12.63 2.33
C LEU A 10 13.53 -12.73 1.21
N ALA A 11 14.82 -12.63 1.54
CA ALA A 11 15.91 -12.84 0.59
C ALA A 11 15.91 -14.25 0.01
N SER A 12 15.63 -15.28 0.84
CA SER A 12 15.60 -16.68 0.41
C SER A 12 14.52 -16.99 -0.63
N ILE A 13 13.45 -16.19 -0.64
CA ILE A 13 12.34 -16.27 -1.61
C ILE A 13 12.40 -15.15 -2.66
N LYS A 14 13.55 -14.46 -2.73
CA LYS A 14 13.88 -13.49 -3.78
C LYS A 14 12.98 -12.22 -3.80
N ILE A 15 12.44 -11.82 -2.65
CA ILE A 15 11.87 -10.49 -2.50
C ILE A 15 13.01 -9.48 -2.66
N ASN A 16 12.81 -8.45 -3.48
CA ASN A 16 13.86 -7.48 -3.84
C ASN A 16 13.64 -6.08 -3.28
N GLY A 17 12.48 -5.82 -2.69
CA GLY A 17 12.18 -4.51 -2.11
C GLY A 17 11.16 -4.61 -0.97
N ILE A 18 11.27 -3.68 -0.03
CA ILE A 18 10.37 -3.50 1.09
C ILE A 18 10.02 -2.02 1.17
N ILE A 19 8.75 -1.70 1.32
CA ILE A 19 8.29 -0.36 1.71
C ILE A 19 7.84 -0.45 3.17
N ILE A 20 8.48 0.33 4.04
CA ILE A 20 8.14 0.38 5.47
C ILE A 20 7.29 1.61 5.73
N GLU A 21 6.10 1.43 6.24
CA GLU A 21 5.30 2.49 6.82
C GLU A 21 5.75 2.73 8.25
N PHE A 22 6.26 3.92 8.51
CA PHE A 22 6.88 4.24 9.79
C PHE A 22 5.90 4.78 10.82
N GLU A 23 4.96 5.62 10.39
CA GLU A 23 4.09 6.37 11.30
C GLU A 23 4.88 6.94 12.50
N ASP A 24 4.55 6.56 13.73
CA ASP A 24 5.23 6.97 14.95
C ASP A 24 6.36 6.00 15.39
N LYS A 25 6.69 4.96 14.60
CA LYS A 25 7.70 3.93 14.95
C LYS A 25 9.12 4.23 14.45
N LEU A 26 9.34 5.39 13.85
CA LEU A 26 10.68 5.94 13.61
C LEU A 26 11.00 6.95 14.71
N GLY A 27 12.15 6.82 15.35
CA GLY A 27 12.68 7.79 16.31
C GLY A 27 13.13 9.06 15.59
N TYR A 28 12.16 9.91 15.22
CA TYR A 28 12.42 11.14 14.50
C TYR A 28 13.30 12.09 15.28
N GLU A 29 14.41 12.52 14.69
CA GLU A 29 15.35 13.47 15.31
C GLU A 29 14.91 14.92 15.10
N ARG A 30 14.27 15.22 13.93
CA ARG A 30 13.79 16.57 13.60
C ARG A 30 12.46 16.91 14.28
N ARG A 31 11.64 15.91 14.54
CA ARG A 31 10.30 16.03 15.17
C ARG A 31 10.09 14.97 16.27
N PRO A 32 10.88 15.00 17.35
CA PRO A 32 10.90 13.91 18.34
C PRO A 32 9.56 13.69 19.08
N THR A 33 8.68 14.68 19.12
CA THR A 33 7.36 14.56 19.74
C THR A 33 6.40 13.63 19.00
N ILE A 34 6.69 13.31 17.73
CA ILE A 34 5.87 12.40 16.90
C ILE A 34 6.24 10.94 17.18
N ALA A 35 7.48 10.68 17.54
CA ALA A 35 7.98 9.35 17.77
C ALA A 35 7.33 8.70 19.01
N ALA A 36 6.88 7.45 18.86
CA ALA A 36 6.40 6.66 19.99
C ALA A 36 7.57 6.29 20.93
N PRO A 37 7.31 6.08 22.23
CA PRO A 37 8.36 5.72 23.20
C PRO A 37 9.12 4.43 22.86
N ASP A 38 8.49 3.52 22.12
CA ASP A 38 9.02 2.23 21.67
C ASP A 38 9.56 2.27 20.23
N SER A 39 9.68 3.46 19.64
CA SER A 39 10.21 3.64 18.29
C SER A 39 11.69 3.26 18.18
N PHE A 40 12.09 2.75 17.02
CA PHE A 40 13.50 2.49 16.74
C PHE A 40 14.20 3.74 16.20
N SER A 41 15.46 3.94 16.61
CA SER A 41 16.26 5.06 16.15
C SER A 41 16.59 4.99 14.65
N ILE A 42 16.90 6.14 14.04
CA ILE A 42 17.40 6.23 12.66
C ILE A 42 18.62 5.32 12.47
N SER A 43 19.54 5.26 13.45
CA SER A 43 20.73 4.41 13.37
C SER A 43 20.40 2.92 13.35
N TRP A 44 19.37 2.49 14.08
CA TRP A 44 18.90 1.10 14.05
C TRP A 44 18.31 0.74 12.69
N TRP A 45 17.43 1.60 12.14
CA TRP A 45 16.84 1.39 10.82
C TRP A 45 17.88 1.40 9.71
N ARG A 46 18.91 2.28 9.81
CA ARG A 46 20.05 2.31 8.89
C ARG A 46 20.83 0.99 8.90
N LYS A 47 21.04 0.41 10.08
CA LYS A 47 21.67 -0.91 10.21
C LYS A 47 20.84 -1.99 9.54
N LEU A 48 19.51 -2.01 9.73
CA LEU A 48 18.61 -2.97 9.08
C LEU A 48 18.59 -2.76 7.56
N SER A 49 18.52 -1.51 7.11
CA SER A 49 18.55 -1.16 5.68
C SER A 49 19.85 -1.62 5.00
N LYS A 50 20.99 -1.46 5.67
CA LYS A 50 22.25 -2.01 5.18
C LYS A 50 22.24 -3.54 5.10
N TYR A 51 21.77 -4.19 6.15
CA TYR A 51 21.66 -5.65 6.21
C TYR A 51 20.80 -6.22 5.07
N ALA A 52 19.69 -5.57 4.78
CA ALA A 52 18.80 -5.91 3.68
C ALA A 52 19.49 -5.67 2.31
N ASN A 53 20.14 -4.51 2.17
CA ASN A 53 20.87 -4.18 0.94
C ASN A 53 21.98 -5.18 0.60
N ASP A 54 22.71 -5.69 1.61
CA ASP A 54 23.73 -6.73 1.44
C ASP A 54 23.13 -8.07 0.96
N ARG A 55 21.79 -8.21 1.00
CA ARG A 55 20.97 -9.36 0.51
C ARG A 55 20.13 -9.02 -0.72
N ASN A 56 20.47 -7.93 -1.41
CA ASN A 56 19.76 -7.44 -2.58
C ASN A 56 18.29 -7.02 -2.31
N ILE A 57 17.95 -6.67 -1.08
CA ILE A 57 16.65 -6.09 -0.72
C ILE A 57 16.81 -4.60 -0.44
N LYS A 58 16.06 -3.77 -1.16
CA LYS A 58 16.03 -2.32 -0.94
C LYS A 58 14.88 -1.96 0.00
N ILE A 59 15.19 -1.34 1.13
CA ILE A 59 14.16 -0.77 2.03
C ILE A 59 13.94 0.68 1.66
N SER A 60 12.70 1.03 1.38
CA SER A 60 12.24 2.40 1.10
C SER A 60 11.16 2.80 2.11
N PRO A 61 11.08 4.07 2.50
CA PRO A 61 10.09 4.50 3.49
C PRO A 61 8.74 4.79 2.86
N LEU A 62 7.68 4.57 3.65
CA LEU A 62 6.38 5.19 3.50
C LEU A 62 6.13 6.08 4.71
N ILE A 63 5.85 7.34 4.47
CA ILE A 63 5.35 8.30 5.46
C ILE A 63 4.03 8.82 4.92
N GLN A 64 2.96 8.53 5.61
CA GLN A 64 1.63 9.02 5.24
C GLN A 64 1.60 10.54 5.21
N GLY A 65 0.96 11.08 4.19
CA GLY A 65 0.84 12.50 4.01
C GLY A 65 -0.43 12.88 3.30
N LEU A 66 -0.85 14.07 3.55
CA LEU A 66 -2.13 14.70 3.39
C LEU A 66 -3.24 13.98 4.15
N GLY A 67 -3.61 12.75 3.80
CA GLY A 67 -4.49 11.86 4.60
C GLY A 67 -3.71 10.95 5.54
N HIS A 68 -4.42 10.16 6.36
CA HIS A 68 -3.85 9.24 7.37
C HIS A 68 -2.84 9.92 8.33
N ALA A 69 -3.00 11.22 8.55
CA ALA A 69 -2.04 12.04 9.28
C ALA A 69 -2.27 12.06 10.80
N SER A 70 -3.17 11.23 11.33
CA SER A 70 -3.55 11.22 12.75
C SER A 70 -2.37 10.98 13.68
N PHE A 71 -1.36 10.20 13.25
CA PHE A 71 -0.16 9.97 14.06
C PHE A 71 0.63 11.27 14.33
N ILE A 72 0.47 12.30 13.51
CA ILE A 72 1.05 13.64 13.68
C ILE A 72 0.02 14.57 14.30
N LEU A 73 -1.15 14.68 13.69
CA LEU A 73 -2.17 15.70 14.00
C LEU A 73 -2.90 15.48 15.32
N LYS A 74 -2.74 14.31 15.97
CA LYS A 74 -3.20 14.05 17.34
C LYS A 74 -2.47 14.90 18.38
N HIS A 75 -1.25 15.34 18.11
CA HIS A 75 -0.43 16.12 19.05
C HIS A 75 -0.84 17.59 19.06
N ASP A 76 -0.91 18.20 20.25
CA ASP A 76 -1.39 19.58 20.45
C ASP A 76 -0.63 20.61 19.60
N ASN A 77 0.68 20.43 19.46
CA ASN A 77 1.55 21.32 18.68
C ASN A 77 1.18 21.38 17.19
N TYR A 78 0.48 20.37 16.66
CA TYR A 78 0.18 20.23 15.23
C TYR A 78 -1.31 20.35 14.91
N LYS A 79 -2.20 20.47 15.92
CA LYS A 79 -3.65 20.58 15.72
C LYS A 79 -4.07 21.72 14.80
N LYS A 80 -3.32 22.84 14.81
CA LYS A 80 -3.57 24.01 13.94
C LYS A 80 -3.41 23.69 12.45
N LEU A 81 -2.71 22.61 12.09
CA LEU A 81 -2.44 22.20 10.72
C LEU A 81 -3.50 21.25 10.16
N ARG A 82 -4.51 20.91 10.95
CA ARG A 82 -5.64 20.11 10.50
C ARG A 82 -6.41 20.82 9.40
N ASP A 83 -6.84 20.09 8.40
CA ASP A 83 -7.74 20.63 7.39
C ASP A 83 -9.10 21.02 7.99
N VAL A 84 -9.63 20.18 8.88
CA VAL A 84 -10.81 20.43 9.69
C VAL A 84 -10.42 20.38 11.17
N SER A 85 -10.70 21.41 11.93
CA SER A 85 -10.16 21.62 13.28
C SER A 85 -10.44 20.50 14.29
N ASP A 86 -11.57 19.82 14.18
CA ASP A 86 -12.00 18.72 15.03
C ASP A 86 -11.67 17.31 14.47
N ASN A 87 -10.94 17.27 13.34
CA ASN A 87 -10.58 16.03 12.67
C ASN A 87 -9.07 15.99 12.39
N ASP A 88 -8.39 14.97 12.90
CA ASP A 88 -6.94 14.79 12.75
C ASP A 88 -6.53 13.93 11.54
N TRP A 89 -7.46 13.62 10.64
CA TRP A 89 -7.21 12.75 9.50
C TRP A 89 -6.35 13.38 8.41
N SER A 90 -6.59 14.67 8.10
CA SER A 90 -5.91 15.33 6.98
C SER A 90 -5.28 16.66 7.38
N PHE A 91 -4.12 16.94 6.78
CA PHE A 91 -3.49 18.26 6.84
C PHE A 91 -4.21 19.28 5.96
N ASN A 92 -4.08 20.54 6.33
CA ASN A 92 -4.36 21.67 5.43
C ASN A 92 -3.22 21.82 4.40
N PRO A 93 -3.45 21.55 3.11
CA PRO A 93 -2.40 21.60 2.10
C PRO A 93 -1.97 23.01 1.70
N LEU A 94 -2.67 24.04 2.16
CA LEU A 94 -2.30 25.45 1.92
C LEU A 94 -1.38 26.01 3.01
N ASP A 95 -1.27 25.34 4.15
CA ASP A 95 -0.37 25.79 5.22
C ASP A 95 1.07 25.33 4.90
N ASN A 96 2.00 26.28 4.88
CA ASN A 96 3.40 25.97 4.59
C ASN A 96 4.05 25.12 5.69
N GLU A 97 3.65 25.27 6.93
CA GLU A 97 4.16 24.47 8.05
C GLU A 97 3.83 22.96 7.89
N THR A 98 2.74 22.64 7.16
CA THR A 98 2.44 21.26 6.77
C THR A 98 3.63 20.62 6.03
N TYR A 99 4.24 21.35 5.11
CA TYR A 99 5.38 20.85 4.34
C TYR A 99 6.67 20.84 5.16
N ASP A 100 6.88 21.81 6.03
CA ASP A 100 8.05 21.83 6.92
C ASP A 100 8.09 20.56 7.79
N ILE A 101 6.93 20.17 8.34
CA ILE A 101 6.83 18.97 9.16
C ILE A 101 7.01 17.71 8.29
N GLN A 102 6.29 17.59 7.20
CA GLN A 102 6.37 16.41 6.34
C GLN A 102 7.79 16.22 5.78
N PHE A 103 8.45 17.29 5.37
CA PHE A 103 9.81 17.21 4.82
C PHE A 103 10.83 16.82 5.89
N ASP A 104 10.67 17.28 7.13
CA ASP A 104 11.49 16.81 8.26
C ASP A 104 11.34 15.30 8.47
N LEU A 105 10.09 14.78 8.45
CA LEU A 105 9.85 13.35 8.60
C LEU A 105 10.40 12.55 7.42
N TYR A 106 10.23 13.04 6.20
CA TYR A 106 10.78 12.40 4.99
C TYR A 106 12.31 12.36 5.04
N GLN A 107 12.94 13.44 5.51
CA GLN A 107 14.38 13.49 5.62
C GLN A 107 14.91 12.44 6.61
N ASP A 108 14.30 12.34 7.80
CA ASP A 108 14.66 11.34 8.80
C ASP A 108 14.44 9.90 8.27
N ALA A 109 13.33 9.67 7.55
CA ALA A 109 13.03 8.38 6.95
C ALA A 109 14.00 7.99 5.82
N ILE A 110 14.43 8.95 5.00
CA ILE A 110 15.45 8.75 3.96
C ILE A 110 16.82 8.42 4.62
N GLU A 111 17.17 9.11 5.69
CA GLU A 111 18.41 8.84 6.45
C GLU A 111 18.39 7.47 7.14
N ALA A 112 17.21 7.02 7.57
CA ALA A 112 16.98 5.68 8.12
C ALA A 112 17.09 4.58 7.05
N THR A 113 16.79 4.91 5.78
CA THR A 113 16.77 3.96 4.66
C THR A 113 17.66 4.39 3.49
N PRO A 114 18.99 4.54 3.68
CA PRO A 114 19.88 5.18 2.71
C PRO A 114 20.00 4.43 1.37
N PHE A 115 19.69 3.14 1.33
CA PHE A 115 19.75 2.32 0.12
C PHE A 115 18.42 2.22 -0.64
N GLY A 116 17.35 2.83 -0.11
CA GLY A 116 16.03 2.84 -0.73
C GLY A 116 16.02 3.64 -2.04
N GLN A 117 15.13 3.28 -2.94
CA GLN A 117 14.97 3.93 -4.24
C GLN A 117 13.73 4.83 -4.28
N PHE A 118 12.76 4.56 -3.41
CA PHE A 118 11.46 5.20 -3.39
C PHE A 118 11.26 6.06 -2.16
N LEU A 119 10.35 7.02 -2.25
CA LEU A 119 9.65 7.64 -1.14
C LEU A 119 8.15 7.48 -1.40
N HIS A 120 7.49 6.63 -0.63
CA HIS A 120 6.05 6.50 -0.73
C HIS A 120 5.42 7.59 0.16
N VAL A 121 4.64 8.47 -0.45
CA VAL A 121 4.09 9.66 0.23
C VAL A 121 2.65 9.45 0.71
N GLY A 122 2.08 8.25 0.56
CA GLY A 122 0.68 7.98 0.89
C GLY A 122 -0.29 8.60 -0.11
N GLY A 123 -1.16 9.46 0.37
CA GLY A 123 -2.09 10.23 -0.48
C GLY A 123 -3.41 9.53 -0.77
N ASP A 124 -3.70 8.43 -0.09
CA ASP A 124 -4.97 7.72 -0.15
C ASP A 124 -5.99 8.28 0.84
N GLU A 125 -7.25 8.03 0.53
CA GLU A 125 -8.42 8.33 1.37
C GLU A 125 -8.47 9.76 1.93
N VAL A 126 -7.85 10.70 1.23
CA VAL A 126 -7.75 12.10 1.63
C VAL A 126 -9.13 12.74 1.74
N ARG A 127 -9.32 13.51 2.81
CA ARG A 127 -10.55 14.25 3.11
C ARG A 127 -10.22 15.73 3.30
N VAL A 128 -9.93 16.41 2.20
CA VAL A 128 -9.67 17.86 2.19
C VAL A 128 -10.91 18.57 1.68
N ILE A 129 -11.34 19.60 2.42
CA ILE A 129 -12.48 20.42 2.03
C ILE A 129 -12.08 21.48 0.99
N ASP A 130 -13.07 21.95 0.21
CA ASP A 130 -12.88 23.06 -0.72
C ASP A 130 -12.48 24.32 0.03
N ARG A 131 -11.45 25.02 -0.45
CA ARG A 131 -10.88 26.19 0.24
C ARG A 131 -10.24 27.16 -0.73
N ASP A 132 -10.37 28.45 -0.44
CA ASP A 132 -9.76 29.56 -1.21
C ASP A 132 -10.06 29.46 -2.73
N GLY A 133 -11.30 29.11 -3.06
CA GLY A 133 -11.76 28.96 -4.43
C GLY A 133 -11.26 27.70 -5.15
N LYS A 134 -10.53 26.81 -4.46
CA LYS A 134 -10.02 25.53 -4.98
C LYS A 134 -10.82 24.36 -4.43
N LYS A 135 -11.03 23.36 -5.28
CA LYS A 135 -11.64 22.11 -4.85
C LYS A 135 -10.64 21.22 -4.10
N GLY A 136 -11.13 20.36 -3.22
CA GLY A 136 -10.29 19.46 -2.42
C GLY A 136 -9.36 18.61 -3.28
N PHE A 137 -9.76 18.22 -4.50
CA PHE A 137 -8.88 17.49 -5.41
C PHE A 137 -7.73 18.36 -5.97
N GLU A 138 -7.97 19.63 -6.30
CA GLU A 138 -6.91 20.55 -6.71
C GLU A 138 -5.91 20.78 -5.57
N LEU A 139 -6.40 20.87 -4.33
CA LEU A 139 -5.57 20.99 -3.14
C LEU A 139 -4.71 19.73 -2.92
N ASN A 140 -5.26 18.56 -3.20
CA ASN A 140 -4.51 17.30 -3.18
C ASN A 140 -3.37 17.32 -4.23
N LEU A 141 -3.62 17.81 -5.44
CA LEU A 141 -2.60 17.92 -6.48
C LEU A 141 -1.49 18.91 -6.13
N ILE A 142 -1.83 20.04 -5.52
CA ILE A 142 -0.83 21.00 -5.02
C ILE A 142 0.12 20.32 -4.04
N TRP A 143 -0.44 19.58 -3.08
CA TRP A 143 0.34 18.81 -2.13
C TRP A 143 1.20 17.75 -2.84
N LEU A 144 0.61 16.92 -3.69
CA LEU A 144 1.31 15.85 -4.38
C LEU A 144 2.50 16.35 -5.19
N ASN A 145 2.35 17.48 -5.88
CA ASN A 145 3.45 18.08 -6.64
C ASN A 145 4.60 18.54 -5.72
N LYS A 146 4.31 19.19 -4.59
CA LYS A 146 5.34 19.63 -3.65
C LYS A 146 6.11 18.47 -3.03
N VAL A 147 5.41 17.41 -2.57
CA VAL A 147 6.09 16.24 -1.97
C VAL A 147 6.86 15.42 -3.02
N SER A 148 6.37 15.37 -4.25
CA SER A 148 7.05 14.71 -5.37
C SER A 148 8.33 15.43 -5.78
N GLU A 149 8.31 16.75 -5.75
CA GLU A 149 9.51 17.56 -5.98
C GLU A 149 10.55 17.36 -4.88
N PHE A 150 10.12 17.32 -3.62
CA PHE A 150 11.01 16.99 -2.50
C PHE A 150 11.66 15.62 -2.68
N ALA A 151 10.89 14.58 -2.99
CA ALA A 151 11.40 13.24 -3.25
C ALA A 151 12.47 13.24 -4.36
N LYS A 152 12.18 13.90 -5.48
CA LYS A 152 13.11 14.05 -6.61
C LYS A 152 14.41 14.74 -6.20
N LYS A 153 14.33 15.85 -5.44
CA LYS A 153 15.51 16.58 -4.93
C LYS A 153 16.39 15.71 -4.02
N ASN A 154 15.79 14.72 -3.37
CA ASN A 154 16.49 13.75 -2.51
C ASN A 154 16.81 12.42 -3.23
N ASN A 155 16.83 12.41 -4.55
CA ASN A 155 17.13 11.22 -5.38
C ASN A 155 16.22 10.03 -5.07
N ARG A 156 14.94 10.29 -4.78
CA ARG A 156 13.92 9.27 -4.58
C ARG A 156 12.84 9.39 -5.65
N THR A 157 12.37 8.24 -6.13
CA THR A 157 11.16 8.21 -6.97
C THR A 157 9.94 8.22 -6.06
N PRO A 158 9.07 9.24 -6.15
CA PRO A 158 7.86 9.27 -5.34
C PRO A 158 6.85 8.22 -5.80
N ILE A 159 6.18 7.61 -4.83
CA ILE A 159 5.04 6.71 -5.04
C ILE A 159 3.85 7.27 -4.27
N PHE A 160 2.65 7.22 -4.85
CA PHE A 160 1.42 7.56 -4.16
C PHE A 160 0.28 6.61 -4.52
N TRP A 161 -0.72 6.50 -3.64
CA TRP A 161 -1.93 5.72 -3.88
C TRP A 161 -2.87 6.44 -4.85
N ASP A 162 -3.43 5.72 -5.81
CA ASP A 162 -4.14 6.30 -6.95
C ASP A 162 -5.65 6.54 -6.75
N ASP A 163 -6.20 6.20 -5.59
CA ASP A 163 -7.65 6.20 -5.38
C ASP A 163 -8.30 7.57 -5.47
N MET A 164 -7.61 8.62 -5.01
CA MET A 164 -8.16 9.99 -5.07
C MET A 164 -8.35 10.45 -6.50
N TYR A 165 -7.43 10.10 -7.40
CA TYR A 165 -7.57 10.37 -8.82
C TYR A 165 -8.79 9.66 -9.43
N LEU A 166 -8.94 8.37 -9.13
CA LEU A 166 -10.06 7.56 -9.65
C LEU A 166 -11.40 7.95 -9.03
N LYS A 167 -11.41 8.43 -7.79
CA LYS A 167 -12.60 9.00 -7.14
C LYS A 167 -13.01 10.29 -7.82
N HIS A 168 -12.08 11.21 -8.06
CA HIS A 168 -12.33 12.43 -8.83
C HIS A 168 -12.84 12.12 -10.23
N GLY A 169 -12.20 11.19 -10.94
CA GLY A 169 -12.61 10.74 -12.28
C GLY A 169 -13.92 9.97 -12.32
N GLY A 170 -14.59 9.71 -11.19
CA GLY A 170 -15.87 9.01 -11.12
C GLY A 170 -15.81 7.52 -11.48
N VAL A 171 -14.63 6.91 -11.51
CA VAL A 171 -14.43 5.52 -11.95
C VAL A 171 -13.98 4.57 -10.83
N TRP A 172 -13.75 5.06 -9.62
CA TRP A 172 -13.28 4.25 -8.50
C TRP A 172 -14.09 2.97 -8.26
N ASN A 173 -15.43 3.07 -8.19
CA ASN A 173 -16.29 1.90 -7.96
C ASN A 173 -16.27 0.91 -9.13
N VAL A 174 -15.99 1.38 -10.33
CA VAL A 174 -15.90 0.54 -11.53
C VAL A 174 -14.71 -0.40 -11.44
N THR A 175 -13.60 0.04 -10.83
CA THR A 175 -12.37 -0.76 -10.68
C THR A 175 -12.56 -2.02 -9.83
N ARG A 176 -13.63 -2.09 -9.04
CA ARG A 176 -13.93 -3.19 -8.11
C ARG A 176 -15.17 -3.99 -8.51
N ASN A 177 -15.84 -3.61 -9.60
CA ASN A 177 -17.08 -4.25 -10.02
C ASN A 177 -16.77 -5.40 -11.00
N THR A 178 -16.87 -6.63 -10.49
CA THR A 178 -16.63 -7.86 -11.28
C THR A 178 -17.78 -8.23 -12.22
N LYS A 179 -18.93 -7.53 -12.13
CA LYS A 179 -20.11 -7.82 -12.95
C LYS A 179 -20.11 -7.05 -14.28
N LEU A 180 -19.25 -6.03 -14.39
CA LEU A 180 -19.18 -5.22 -15.61
C LEU A 180 -18.36 -5.92 -16.68
N SER A 181 -18.91 -5.99 -17.88
CA SER A 181 -18.20 -6.40 -19.08
C SER A 181 -17.22 -5.32 -19.54
N LYS A 182 -16.22 -5.71 -20.33
CA LYS A 182 -15.27 -4.79 -20.95
C LYS A 182 -15.96 -3.66 -21.74
N LYS A 183 -17.08 -3.97 -22.41
CA LYS A 183 -17.86 -2.98 -23.18
C LYS A 183 -18.54 -1.95 -22.26
N GLU A 184 -19.13 -2.39 -21.16
CA GLU A 184 -19.76 -1.48 -20.19
C GLU A 184 -18.71 -0.60 -19.52
N VAL A 185 -17.55 -1.15 -19.15
CA VAL A 185 -16.42 -0.37 -18.61
C VAL A 185 -15.98 0.70 -19.61
N GLN A 186 -15.84 0.36 -20.90
CA GLN A 186 -15.47 1.34 -21.93
C GLN A 186 -16.48 2.48 -22.01
N VAL A 187 -17.78 2.19 -22.00
CA VAL A 187 -18.83 3.21 -22.02
C VAL A 187 -18.74 4.14 -20.81
N ILE A 188 -18.48 3.59 -19.62
CA ILE A 188 -18.30 4.41 -18.40
C ILE A 188 -17.05 5.29 -18.51
N TRP A 189 -15.95 4.78 -19.03
CA TRP A 189 -14.72 5.55 -19.24
C TRP A 189 -14.92 6.73 -20.17
N GLU A 190 -15.58 6.51 -21.32
CA GLU A 190 -15.91 7.58 -22.28
C GLU A 190 -16.83 8.63 -21.65
N LYS A 191 -17.83 8.21 -20.88
CA LYS A 191 -18.72 9.14 -20.15
C LYS A 191 -17.97 10.04 -19.16
N ASN A 192 -16.94 9.52 -18.51
CA ASN A 192 -16.16 10.25 -17.51
C ASN A 192 -14.86 10.84 -18.07
N LYS A 193 -14.65 10.80 -19.39
CA LYS A 193 -13.41 11.20 -20.03
C LYS A 193 -12.98 12.62 -19.66
N THR A 194 -13.89 13.56 -19.64
CA THR A 194 -13.62 14.96 -19.31
C THR A 194 -13.01 15.08 -17.91
N GLN A 195 -13.63 14.44 -16.90
CA GLN A 195 -13.14 14.45 -15.53
C GLN A 195 -11.79 13.73 -15.40
N LEU A 196 -11.62 12.59 -16.08
CA LEU A 196 -10.37 11.84 -16.09
C LEU A 196 -9.20 12.61 -16.70
N THR A 197 -9.46 13.54 -17.61
CA THR A 197 -8.42 14.32 -18.29
C THR A 197 -8.29 15.75 -17.77
N GLU A 198 -9.19 16.21 -16.90
CA GLU A 198 -9.27 17.60 -16.42
C GLU A 198 -7.93 18.10 -15.86
N TYR A 199 -7.25 17.26 -15.06
CA TYR A 199 -6.00 17.62 -14.41
C TYR A 199 -4.80 16.78 -14.85
N ILE A 200 -4.89 16.08 -15.97
CA ILE A 200 -3.88 15.09 -16.37
C ILE A 200 -2.48 15.69 -16.56
N ASP A 201 -2.42 16.95 -16.97
CA ASP A 201 -1.16 17.67 -17.17
C ASP A 201 -0.58 18.23 -15.87
N GLU A 202 -1.39 18.33 -14.82
CA GLU A 202 -0.96 18.81 -13.51
C GLU A 202 -0.38 17.70 -12.62
N PHE A 203 -0.60 16.44 -12.98
CA PHE A 203 -0.01 15.32 -12.26
C PHE A 203 1.50 15.24 -12.44
N PRO A 204 2.27 15.01 -11.37
CA PRO A 204 3.72 14.89 -11.47
C PRO A 204 4.11 13.67 -12.32
N LYS A 205 4.84 13.89 -13.41
CA LYS A 205 5.24 12.83 -14.35
C LYS A 205 6.41 11.95 -13.83
N ASN A 206 7.06 12.36 -12.76
CA ASN A 206 8.15 11.61 -12.13
C ASN A 206 7.68 10.65 -11.03
N CYS A 207 6.38 10.51 -10.81
CA CYS A 207 5.77 9.63 -9.82
C CYS A 207 5.44 8.25 -10.36
N ILE A 208 5.29 7.30 -9.44
CA ILE A 208 4.67 6.01 -9.67
C ILE A 208 3.25 6.04 -9.12
N TYR A 209 2.30 5.69 -9.95
CA TYR A 209 0.89 5.51 -9.60
C TYR A 209 0.70 4.11 -9.03
N MET A 210 0.49 4.02 -7.71
CA MET A 210 0.27 2.74 -7.05
C MET A 210 -1.20 2.35 -7.18
N ARG A 211 -1.48 1.51 -8.18
CA ARG A 211 -2.83 0.96 -8.40
C ARG A 211 -3.13 -0.14 -7.39
N TRP A 212 -3.95 0.12 -6.39
CA TRP A 212 -4.30 -0.86 -5.40
C TRP A 212 -5.70 -1.48 -5.62
N ASN A 213 -5.75 -2.82 -5.62
CA ASN A 213 -7.00 -3.59 -5.66
C ASN A 213 -6.79 -4.94 -4.95
N TYR A 214 -7.25 -5.03 -3.73
CA TYR A 214 -6.97 -6.17 -2.85
C TYR A 214 -7.86 -7.39 -3.11
N PHE A 215 -9.06 -7.18 -3.71
CA PHE A 215 -10.06 -8.23 -3.80
C PHE A 215 -10.36 -8.69 -5.22
N TYR A 216 -10.35 -7.79 -6.18
CA TYR A 216 -10.81 -8.05 -7.55
C TYR A 216 -9.85 -7.50 -8.59
N PRO A 217 -8.54 -7.86 -8.55
CA PRO A 217 -7.56 -7.31 -9.50
C PRO A 217 -7.86 -7.70 -10.95
N TRP A 218 -8.65 -8.76 -11.18
CA TRP A 218 -9.13 -9.20 -12.49
C TRP A 218 -10.34 -8.42 -13.02
N ALA A 219 -10.97 -7.54 -12.22
CA ALA A 219 -12.12 -6.76 -12.68
C ALA A 219 -11.73 -5.92 -13.91
N GLU A 220 -12.60 -5.92 -14.92
CA GLU A 220 -12.36 -5.21 -16.18
C GLU A 220 -12.06 -3.72 -15.96
N GLY A 221 -12.69 -3.10 -14.97
CA GLY A 221 -12.41 -1.71 -14.58
C GLY A 221 -11.00 -1.51 -14.03
N ASN A 222 -10.46 -2.49 -13.30
CA ASN A 222 -9.08 -2.44 -12.83
C ASN A 222 -8.10 -2.55 -14.00
N LEU A 223 -8.34 -3.48 -14.91
CA LEU A 223 -7.51 -3.67 -16.12
C LEU A 223 -7.53 -2.42 -17.01
N LYS A 224 -8.71 -1.81 -17.18
CA LYS A 224 -8.86 -0.56 -17.94
C LYS A 224 -8.11 0.60 -17.27
N THR A 225 -8.12 0.69 -15.95
CA THR A 225 -7.35 1.73 -15.23
C THR A 225 -5.86 1.62 -15.52
N ILE A 226 -5.31 0.41 -15.43
CA ILE A 226 -3.90 0.15 -15.74
C ILE A 226 -3.57 0.57 -17.17
N ASP A 227 -4.39 0.13 -18.12
CA ASP A 227 -4.19 0.48 -19.54
C ASP A 227 -4.25 1.99 -19.75
N TRP A 228 -5.24 2.65 -19.13
CA TRP A 228 -5.41 4.10 -19.25
C TRP A 228 -4.21 4.89 -18.70
N TYR A 229 -3.66 4.51 -17.55
CA TYR A 229 -2.44 5.14 -17.02
C TYR A 229 -1.27 4.99 -17.99
N LYS A 230 -1.06 3.78 -18.52
CA LYS A 230 0.03 3.51 -19.46
C LYS A 230 -0.16 4.23 -20.78
N GLU A 231 -1.38 4.29 -21.31
CA GLU A 231 -1.73 5.07 -22.54
C GLU A 231 -1.41 6.56 -22.37
N ASN A 232 -1.46 7.08 -21.13
CA ASN A 232 -1.11 8.46 -20.80
C ASN A 232 0.34 8.65 -20.32
N GLY A 233 1.20 7.65 -20.51
CA GLY A 233 2.63 7.73 -20.21
C GLY A 233 2.99 7.71 -18.72
N MET A 234 2.05 7.29 -17.87
CA MET A 234 2.26 7.18 -16.42
C MET A 234 2.94 5.86 -16.07
N LYS A 235 3.85 5.90 -15.09
CA LYS A 235 4.45 4.70 -14.51
C LYS A 235 3.48 4.10 -13.50
N VAL A 236 3.30 2.78 -13.55
CA VAL A 236 2.30 2.09 -12.73
C VAL A 236 2.93 0.92 -11.99
N MET A 237 2.77 0.90 -10.69
CA MET A 237 2.93 -0.31 -9.89
C MET A 237 1.55 -0.80 -9.43
N GLY A 238 1.38 -2.11 -9.33
CA GLY A 238 0.22 -2.70 -8.71
C GLY A 238 0.40 -2.85 -7.19
N ALA A 239 -0.69 -2.90 -6.44
CA ALA A 239 -0.68 -3.31 -5.05
C ALA A 239 -1.81 -4.29 -4.76
N THR A 240 -1.43 -5.47 -4.27
CA THR A 240 -2.34 -6.51 -3.76
C THR A 240 -2.14 -6.69 -2.26
N ALA A 241 -2.99 -7.47 -1.60
CA ALA A 241 -2.94 -7.60 -0.14
C ALA A 241 -2.71 -9.04 0.30
N GLY A 242 -1.83 -9.21 1.27
CA GLY A 242 -1.65 -10.46 2.02
C GLY A 242 -2.20 -10.39 3.44
N GLN A 243 -2.92 -9.32 3.76
CA GLN A 243 -3.43 -9.01 5.10
C GLN A 243 -4.65 -9.84 5.48
N THR A 244 -4.86 -9.93 6.79
CA THR A 244 -6.14 -10.30 7.34
C THR A 244 -7.11 -9.12 7.23
N ARG A 245 -8.37 -9.39 6.97
CA ARG A 245 -9.39 -8.35 6.90
C ARG A 245 -10.34 -8.47 8.08
N TRP A 246 -10.31 -7.52 9.03
CA TRP A 246 -11.26 -7.44 10.14
C TRP A 246 -11.35 -8.71 10.99
N ILE A 247 -10.45 -9.66 10.82
CA ILE A 247 -10.46 -10.96 11.40
C ILE A 247 -9.04 -11.31 11.80
N LEU A 248 -8.87 -11.95 12.93
CA LEU A 248 -7.59 -12.40 13.49
C LEU A 248 -6.86 -13.45 12.62
N MET A 249 -7.44 -13.83 11.48
CA MET A 249 -6.89 -14.85 10.60
C MET A 249 -6.76 -14.36 9.15
N PRO A 250 -5.71 -14.77 8.43
CA PRO A 250 -5.55 -14.44 7.03
C PRO A 250 -6.77 -14.89 6.22
N GLN A 251 -7.25 -14.04 5.31
CA GLN A 251 -8.23 -14.45 4.31
C GLN A 251 -7.54 -15.30 3.27
N ASP A 252 -7.68 -16.59 3.42
CA ASP A 252 -6.89 -17.54 2.71
C ASP A 252 -7.16 -17.60 1.21
N TYR A 253 -8.38 -17.94 0.84
CA TYR A 253 -8.73 -18.17 -0.56
C TYR A 253 -8.65 -16.89 -1.38
N SER A 254 -9.32 -15.84 -0.95
CA SER A 254 -9.41 -14.60 -1.70
C SER A 254 -8.06 -13.88 -1.84
N ASN A 255 -7.20 -13.94 -0.82
CA ASN A 255 -5.88 -13.31 -0.88
C ASN A 255 -4.96 -14.02 -1.88
N ILE A 256 -4.88 -15.35 -1.85
CA ILE A 256 -4.01 -16.10 -2.77
C ILE A 256 -4.45 -15.91 -4.21
N GLU A 257 -5.75 -16.00 -4.51
CA GLU A 257 -6.27 -15.78 -5.86
C GLU A 257 -6.06 -14.34 -6.33
N SER A 258 -6.24 -13.36 -5.45
CA SER A 258 -5.98 -11.95 -5.77
C SER A 258 -4.49 -11.69 -6.00
N ILE A 259 -3.61 -12.23 -5.18
CA ILE A 259 -2.15 -12.16 -5.35
C ILE A 259 -1.75 -12.78 -6.69
N LYS A 260 -2.22 -13.99 -6.98
CA LYS A 260 -1.96 -14.69 -8.26
C LYS A 260 -2.42 -13.86 -9.44
N SER A 261 -3.68 -13.43 -9.42
CA SER A 261 -4.27 -12.67 -10.53
C SER A 261 -3.54 -11.36 -10.78
N PHE A 262 -3.20 -10.61 -9.73
CA PHE A 262 -2.48 -9.34 -9.93
C PHE A 262 -1.04 -9.58 -10.36
N SER A 263 -0.38 -10.64 -9.87
CA SER A 263 0.97 -11.01 -10.32
C SER A 263 1.00 -11.30 -11.83
N LEU A 264 0.08 -12.14 -12.30
CA LEU A 264 -0.03 -12.47 -13.74
C LEU A 264 -0.37 -11.21 -14.57
N THR A 265 -1.28 -10.37 -14.07
CA THR A 265 -1.60 -9.08 -14.70
C THR A 265 -0.37 -8.19 -14.79
N SER A 266 0.42 -8.09 -13.71
CA SER A 266 1.62 -7.26 -13.66
C SER A 266 2.65 -7.68 -14.69
N VAL A 267 2.86 -8.98 -14.86
CA VAL A 267 3.75 -9.54 -15.90
C VAL A 267 3.21 -9.25 -17.31
N SER A 268 1.94 -9.59 -17.56
CA SER A 268 1.31 -9.43 -18.88
C SER A 268 1.21 -7.97 -19.33
N LYS A 269 0.92 -7.07 -18.40
CA LYS A 269 0.82 -5.62 -18.65
C LYS A 269 2.15 -4.90 -18.53
N LYS A 270 3.24 -5.59 -18.13
CA LYS A 270 4.58 -5.02 -17.93
C LYS A 270 4.51 -3.78 -17.02
N LEU A 271 4.02 -3.99 -15.80
CA LEU A 271 4.02 -2.94 -14.79
C LEU A 271 5.44 -2.68 -14.28
N ASP A 272 5.68 -1.49 -13.73
CA ASP A 272 6.96 -1.10 -13.14
C ASP A 272 7.28 -1.91 -11.86
N GLY A 273 6.29 -2.57 -11.28
CA GLY A 273 6.41 -3.47 -10.14
C GLY A 273 5.06 -3.89 -9.57
N LEU A 274 5.12 -4.75 -8.55
CA LEU A 274 3.97 -5.15 -7.74
C LEU A 274 4.36 -5.12 -6.27
N LEU A 275 3.50 -4.58 -5.43
CA LEU A 275 3.63 -4.54 -3.98
C LEU A 275 2.63 -5.49 -3.33
N LEU A 276 3.05 -6.23 -2.31
CA LEU A 276 2.17 -6.93 -1.39
C LEU A 276 2.00 -6.06 -0.14
N THR A 277 0.78 -5.55 0.10
CA THR A 277 0.50 -4.83 1.32
C THR A 277 0.19 -5.79 2.47
N LEU A 278 0.68 -5.45 3.65
CA LEU A 278 0.49 -6.17 4.89
C LEU A 278 0.05 -5.15 5.95
N TRP A 279 -1.22 -4.69 5.82
CA TRP A 279 -1.82 -3.77 6.78
C TRP A 279 -2.17 -4.56 8.04
N ASP A 280 -1.55 -4.20 9.15
CA ASP A 280 -1.70 -4.91 10.44
C ASP A 280 -2.72 -4.22 11.35
N ASP A 281 -3.84 -3.77 10.77
CA ASP A 281 -4.86 -3.00 11.48
C ASP A 281 -5.47 -3.79 12.65
N ASP A 282 -5.66 -5.10 12.46
CA ASP A 282 -6.37 -5.96 13.41
C ASP A 282 -5.70 -7.32 13.65
N SER A 283 -4.48 -7.54 13.14
CA SER A 283 -3.82 -8.83 13.24
C SER A 283 -2.78 -8.86 14.36
N PRO A 284 -2.88 -9.82 15.29
CA PRO A 284 -1.94 -9.93 16.40
C PRO A 284 -0.60 -10.56 16.03
N HIS A 285 -0.48 -11.19 14.82
CA HIS A 285 0.67 -12.03 14.48
C HIS A 285 1.10 -11.92 13.04
N PHE A 286 2.20 -11.25 12.79
CA PHE A 286 2.82 -11.13 11.46
C PHE A 286 3.13 -12.48 10.81
N GLU A 287 3.38 -13.53 11.61
CA GLU A 287 3.63 -14.89 11.10
C GLU A 287 2.47 -15.44 10.24
N LEU A 288 1.25 -14.96 10.46
CA LEU A 288 0.08 -15.38 9.69
C LEU A 288 0.10 -14.88 8.24
N TYR A 289 0.89 -13.84 7.95
CA TYR A 289 1.04 -13.32 6.58
C TYR A 289 2.00 -14.12 5.71
N LYS A 290 2.78 -15.02 6.30
CA LYS A 290 3.85 -15.72 5.57
C LYS A 290 3.34 -16.48 4.35
N ARG A 291 2.16 -17.11 4.42
CA ARG A 291 1.60 -17.80 3.27
C ARG A 291 1.31 -16.83 2.11
N GLY A 292 0.76 -15.66 2.40
CA GLY A 292 0.57 -14.60 1.41
C GLY A 292 1.89 -14.09 0.83
N ILE A 293 2.91 -13.91 1.67
CA ILE A 293 4.27 -13.51 1.24
C ILE A 293 4.89 -14.55 0.31
N TYR A 294 4.75 -15.84 0.62
CA TYR A 294 5.25 -16.92 -0.22
C TYR A 294 4.47 -17.02 -1.54
N ALA A 295 3.14 -16.83 -1.51
CA ALA A 295 2.32 -16.77 -2.71
C ALA A 295 2.75 -15.62 -3.63
N PHE A 296 2.96 -14.45 -3.04
CA PHE A 296 3.44 -13.28 -3.78
C PHE A 296 4.80 -13.56 -4.44
N ALA A 297 5.75 -14.12 -3.70
CA ALA A 297 7.06 -14.47 -4.23
C ALA A 297 6.95 -15.49 -5.37
N GLU A 298 6.14 -16.56 -5.20
CA GLU A 298 5.94 -17.59 -6.21
C GLU A 298 5.40 -17.00 -7.52
N TYR A 299 4.26 -16.31 -7.45
CA TYR A 299 3.58 -15.85 -8.66
C TYR A 299 4.27 -14.66 -9.34
N THR A 300 4.96 -13.80 -8.59
CA THR A 300 5.70 -12.67 -9.18
C THR A 300 7.03 -13.12 -9.81
N TRP A 301 7.65 -14.16 -9.27
CA TRP A 301 8.92 -14.64 -9.78
C TRP A 301 8.75 -15.60 -10.97
N SER A 302 7.89 -16.59 -10.81
CA SER A 302 7.69 -17.62 -11.85
C SER A 302 6.80 -17.15 -12.99
N GLY A 303 5.86 -16.24 -12.71
CA GLY A 303 4.79 -15.89 -13.65
C GLY A 303 3.92 -17.12 -14.00
N SER A 304 3.99 -18.17 -13.18
CA SER A 304 3.33 -19.44 -13.48
C SER A 304 1.84 -19.41 -13.13
N GLU A 305 1.07 -20.20 -13.86
CA GLU A 305 -0.33 -20.45 -13.57
C GLU A 305 -0.54 -21.59 -12.54
N LEU A 306 0.44 -21.81 -11.66
CA LEU A 306 0.34 -22.80 -10.59
C LEU A 306 -1.01 -22.70 -9.89
N SER A 307 -1.70 -23.83 -9.71
CA SER A 307 -2.99 -23.82 -9.04
C SER A 307 -2.84 -23.43 -7.56
N THR A 308 -3.86 -22.80 -6.99
CA THR A 308 -3.87 -22.47 -5.55
C THR A 308 -3.70 -23.72 -4.69
N LYS A 309 -4.27 -24.86 -5.10
CA LYS A 309 -4.11 -26.14 -4.41
C LYS A 309 -2.64 -26.59 -4.41
N ASP A 310 -1.99 -26.57 -5.56
CA ASP A 310 -0.58 -26.98 -5.67
C ASP A 310 0.33 -26.01 -4.92
N PHE A 311 0.05 -24.70 -5.00
CA PHE A 311 0.76 -23.72 -4.20
C PHE A 311 0.66 -24.02 -2.69
N LYS A 312 -0.53 -24.27 -2.16
CA LYS A 312 -0.74 -24.61 -0.75
C LYS A 312 0.02 -25.86 -0.33
N SER A 313 0.03 -26.89 -1.17
CA SER A 313 0.81 -28.10 -0.94
C SER A 313 2.31 -27.82 -0.91
N ASN A 314 2.81 -27.04 -1.85
CA ASN A 314 4.23 -26.66 -1.91
C ASN A 314 4.62 -25.80 -0.70
N PHE A 315 3.77 -24.83 -0.31
CA PHE A 315 4.00 -24.00 0.88
C PHE A 315 4.09 -24.86 2.14
N LYS A 316 3.15 -25.79 2.34
CA LYS A 316 3.13 -26.72 3.46
C LYS A 316 4.46 -27.47 3.60
N HIS A 317 4.93 -28.08 2.52
CA HIS A 317 6.17 -28.83 2.50
C HIS A 317 7.41 -27.96 2.76
N ARG A 318 7.43 -26.76 2.19
CA ARG A 318 8.57 -25.85 2.29
C ARG A 318 8.64 -25.15 3.65
N PHE A 319 7.49 -24.73 4.17
CA PHE A 319 7.42 -23.90 5.38
C PHE A 319 7.45 -24.73 6.67
N PHE A 320 6.72 -25.85 6.70
CA PHE A 320 6.64 -26.68 7.90
C PHE A 320 7.62 -27.86 7.84
N SER A 321 7.48 -28.76 6.89
CA SER A 321 8.42 -29.89 6.70
C SER A 321 8.19 -30.61 5.37
N PRO A 322 9.26 -31.04 4.67
CA PRO A 322 9.14 -31.89 3.49
C PRO A 322 8.46 -33.23 3.73
N SER A 323 8.47 -33.72 4.97
CA SER A 323 7.90 -35.03 5.34
C SER A 323 6.41 -35.00 5.70
N LEU A 324 5.78 -33.80 5.70
CA LEU A 324 4.37 -33.66 6.02
C LEU A 324 3.49 -34.14 4.87
N SER A 325 3.04 -35.38 4.94
CA SER A 325 2.09 -35.98 3.99
C SER A 325 0.62 -35.69 4.34
N SER A 326 0.35 -35.25 5.55
CA SER A 326 -1.01 -35.08 6.07
C SER A 326 -1.65 -33.77 5.60
N GLU A 327 -2.89 -33.85 5.10
CA GLU A 327 -3.75 -32.68 4.80
C GLU A 327 -4.19 -31.93 6.06
N LYS A 328 -3.95 -32.50 7.26
CA LYS A 328 -4.33 -31.88 8.54
C LYS A 328 -3.72 -30.49 8.79
N PHE A 329 -2.66 -30.10 8.08
CA PHE A 329 -2.07 -28.76 8.17
C PHE A 329 -2.78 -27.71 7.29
N GLU A 330 -3.85 -28.11 6.61
CA GLU A 330 -4.71 -27.22 5.86
C GLU A 330 -5.82 -26.60 6.72
N PHE A 331 -5.87 -26.94 8.02
CA PHE A 331 -6.88 -26.45 8.97
C PHE A 331 -6.91 -24.91 9.07
N ILE A 332 -5.84 -24.20 8.72
CA ILE A 332 -5.81 -22.73 8.68
C ILE A 332 -6.89 -22.20 7.74
N ASP A 333 -7.14 -22.89 6.63
CA ASP A 333 -8.19 -22.53 5.67
C ASP A 333 -9.59 -22.71 6.28
N GLU A 334 -9.75 -23.68 7.16
CA GLU A 334 -11.00 -23.95 7.84
C GLU A 334 -11.28 -22.95 8.97
N LEU A 335 -10.27 -22.28 9.50
CA LEU A 335 -10.44 -21.27 10.56
C LEU A 335 -10.98 -19.94 10.04
N ASP A 336 -10.76 -19.59 8.79
CA ASP A 336 -11.21 -18.33 8.22
C ASP A 336 -12.74 -18.18 8.28
N LYS A 337 -13.50 -19.23 7.97
CA LYS A 337 -14.95 -19.18 7.96
C LYS A 337 -15.56 -19.01 9.38
N PRO A 338 -15.23 -19.82 10.38
CA PRO A 338 -15.75 -19.65 11.74
C PRO A 338 -15.43 -18.28 12.33
N VAL A 339 -14.20 -17.79 12.13
CA VAL A 339 -13.78 -16.48 12.65
C VAL A 339 -14.56 -15.34 11.95
N ARG A 340 -14.81 -15.46 10.66
CA ARG A 340 -15.63 -14.51 9.90
C ARG A 340 -17.09 -14.54 10.32
N ASP A 341 -17.66 -15.72 10.51
CA ASP A 341 -19.03 -15.88 10.99
C ASP A 341 -19.19 -15.27 12.39
N TRP A 342 -18.20 -15.46 13.24
CA TRP A 342 -18.17 -14.87 14.59
C TRP A 342 -18.03 -13.35 14.56
N ALA A 343 -17.13 -12.80 13.74
CA ALA A 343 -17.00 -11.36 13.55
C ALA A 343 -18.31 -10.73 13.01
N ASN A 344 -18.98 -11.38 12.07
CA ASN A 344 -20.26 -10.93 11.54
C ASN A 344 -21.37 -10.95 12.61
N LEU A 345 -21.39 -11.92 13.50
CA LEU A 345 -22.33 -11.98 14.61
C LEU A 345 -22.18 -10.75 15.53
N PHE A 346 -20.94 -10.43 15.95
CA PHE A 346 -20.68 -9.25 16.78
C PHE A 346 -21.04 -7.93 16.09
N VAL A 347 -20.81 -7.82 14.80
CA VAL A 347 -21.19 -6.62 14.04
C VAL A 347 -22.70 -6.49 13.90
N SER A 348 -23.44 -7.60 13.80
CA SER A 348 -24.91 -7.57 13.69
C SER A 348 -25.58 -7.13 15.00
N GLU A 349 -25.02 -7.50 16.16
CA GLU A 349 -25.54 -7.08 17.45
C GLU A 349 -25.39 -5.57 17.72
N LYS A 350 -24.43 -4.91 17.09
CA LYS A 350 -24.26 -3.44 17.17
C LYS A 350 -25.26 -2.65 16.33
N LYS A 351 -26.07 -3.30 15.50
CA LYS A 351 -27.10 -2.67 14.66
C LYS A 351 -28.52 -2.70 15.25
N HIS A 352 -28.64 -3.25 16.44
CA HIS A 352 -29.85 -3.24 17.26
C HIS A 352 -29.60 -2.41 18.52
#